data_fc2051fa09c9cffc5b8e07ebfd7367bc
#
_entry.id   fc2051fa09c9cffc5b8e07ebfd7367bc
#
_cell.length_a   1.000
_cell.length_b   1.000
_cell.length_c   1.000
_cell.angle_alpha   90.00
_cell.angle_beta   90.00
_cell.angle_gamma   90.00
#
_symmetry.space_group_name_H-M   'P 1'
#
loop_
_entity.id
_entity.type
_entity.pdbx_description
1 polymer ?
#
loop_
_entity_poly.entity_id
_entity_poly.type
_entity_poly.pdbx_seq_one_letter_code
_entity_poly.pdbx_strand_id
1 'polypeptide(L)'
;MKYIHKYIHIKKISNLTQIEWLLYFCLFTVALLLRVYDLSARAMHHDESLHAYYSWELFQGSGLTHNPMLHGPLQMQLTSLIFFLFGDTDVTARILYVAAGTILVILPIFFRDLLGKHGAIMVSILLSISPSMVYFSRFARNDILMVVFTFGMVITMWKYLVSGNK
;
A
#
# COMPACT_ATOMS: atom_id res chain seq x y z
N MET A 1 31.04 9.73 -3.56
CA MET A 1 29.89 9.80 -4.48
C MET A 1 30.17 9.31 -5.90
N LYS A 2 31.32 9.57 -6.51
CA LYS A 2 31.67 9.09 -7.89
C LYS A 2 31.68 7.55 -8.09
N TYR A 3 31.86 6.76 -7.02
CA TYR A 3 31.98 5.31 -7.13
C TYR A 3 30.64 4.57 -7.29
N ILE A 4 29.53 5.14 -6.84
CA ILE A 4 28.20 4.50 -6.93
C ILE A 4 27.67 4.57 -8.39
N HIS A 5 27.95 5.65 -9.10
CA HIS A 5 27.49 5.83 -10.50
C HIS A 5 28.08 4.82 -11.51
N LYS A 6 29.22 4.21 -11.21
CA LYS A 6 29.93 3.34 -12.14
C LYS A 6 29.27 1.96 -12.31
N TYR A 7 28.41 1.55 -11.36
CA TYR A 7 27.89 0.16 -11.31
C TYR A 7 26.38 0.03 -11.45
N ILE A 8 25.63 1.13 -11.43
CA ILE A 8 24.17 1.07 -11.47
C ILE A 8 23.66 1.71 -12.76
N HIS A 9 23.45 0.89 -13.79
CA HIS A 9 22.66 1.29 -14.96
C HIS A 9 21.18 1.22 -14.59
N ILE A 10 20.54 2.40 -14.43
CA ILE A 10 19.07 2.47 -14.24
C ILE A 10 18.41 1.88 -15.50
N LYS A 11 18.01 0.61 -15.42
CA LYS A 11 17.12 0.04 -16.42
C LYS A 11 15.74 0.64 -16.23
N LYS A 12 15.26 1.38 -17.21
CA LYS A 12 13.89 1.91 -17.22
C LYS A 12 12.89 0.76 -17.00
N ILE A 13 11.79 1.02 -16.31
CA ILE A 13 10.65 0.08 -16.18
C ILE A 13 10.15 -0.38 -17.57
N SER A 14 10.38 0.44 -18.61
CA SER A 14 10.10 0.09 -20.01
C SER A 14 10.84 -1.15 -20.54
N ASN A 15 11.83 -1.68 -19.81
CA ASN A 15 12.61 -2.85 -20.18
C ASN A 15 12.11 -4.15 -19.51
N LEU A 16 10.90 -4.15 -18.96
CA LEU A 16 10.26 -5.37 -18.47
C LEU A 16 9.89 -6.26 -19.65
N THR A 17 10.20 -7.54 -19.51
CA THR A 17 9.75 -8.54 -20.49
C THR A 17 8.25 -8.78 -20.35
N GLN A 18 7.60 -9.29 -21.39
CA GLN A 18 6.17 -9.66 -21.32
C GLN A 18 5.88 -10.65 -20.19
N ILE A 19 6.81 -11.57 -19.93
CA ILE A 19 6.70 -12.55 -18.85
C ILE A 19 6.74 -11.84 -17.48
N GLU A 20 7.59 -10.85 -17.29
CA GLU A 20 7.65 -10.08 -16.04
C GLU A 20 6.34 -9.30 -15.81
N TRP A 21 5.79 -8.67 -16.84
CA TRP A 21 4.50 -8.00 -16.76
C TRP A 21 3.38 -8.97 -16.37
N LEU A 22 3.36 -10.15 -16.99
CA LEU A 22 2.37 -11.19 -16.65
C LEU A 22 2.53 -11.65 -15.21
N LEU A 23 3.76 -11.86 -14.73
CA LEU A 23 4.03 -12.26 -13.34
C LEU A 23 3.55 -11.19 -12.35
N TYR A 24 3.85 -9.91 -12.57
CA TYR A 24 3.38 -8.84 -11.69
C TYR A 24 1.87 -8.68 -11.72
N PHE A 25 1.25 -8.86 -12.88
CA PHE A 25 -0.22 -8.88 -13.00
C PHE A 25 -0.84 -10.04 -12.21
N CYS A 26 -0.29 -11.25 -12.33
CA CYS A 26 -0.73 -12.41 -11.54
C CYS A 26 -0.55 -12.15 -10.03
N LEU A 27 0.59 -11.63 -9.61
CA LEU A 27 0.86 -11.30 -8.20
C LEU A 27 -0.10 -10.24 -7.68
N PHE A 28 -0.40 -9.20 -8.46
CA PHE A 28 -1.39 -8.19 -8.12
C PHE A 28 -2.77 -8.81 -7.93
N THR A 29 -3.19 -9.67 -8.88
CA THR A 29 -4.50 -10.33 -8.83
C THR A 29 -4.61 -11.25 -7.62
N VAL A 30 -3.60 -12.09 -7.37
CA VAL A 30 -3.56 -12.97 -6.18
C VAL A 30 -3.59 -12.14 -4.90
N ALA A 31 -2.78 -11.07 -4.82
CA ALA A 31 -2.74 -10.19 -3.67
C ALA A 31 -4.08 -9.52 -3.41
N LEU A 32 -4.77 -9.06 -4.44
CA LEU A 32 -6.11 -8.47 -4.35
C LEU A 32 -7.13 -9.50 -3.86
N LEU A 33 -7.15 -10.68 -4.48
CA LEU A 33 -8.08 -11.75 -4.09
C LEU A 33 -7.92 -12.16 -2.64
N LEU A 34 -6.69 -12.38 -2.16
CA LEU A 34 -6.42 -12.72 -0.76
C LEU A 34 -6.87 -11.63 0.22
N ARG A 35 -6.88 -10.37 -0.20
CA ARG A 35 -7.26 -9.23 0.64
C ARG A 35 -8.75 -8.91 0.62
N VAL A 36 -9.41 -9.18 -0.50
CA VAL A 36 -10.86 -8.94 -0.66
C VAL A 36 -11.70 -10.14 -0.21
N TYR A 37 -11.16 -11.37 -0.33
CA TYR A 37 -11.89 -12.58 0.00
C TYR A 37 -12.46 -12.50 1.42
N ASP A 38 -13.78 -12.60 1.53
CA ASP A 38 -14.53 -12.62 2.78
C ASP A 38 -14.14 -11.47 3.75
N LEU A 39 -14.09 -10.25 3.21
CA LEU A 39 -13.62 -9.06 3.96
C LEU A 39 -14.55 -8.68 5.11
N SER A 40 -15.81 -9.05 5.05
CA SER A 40 -16.84 -8.79 6.07
C SER A 40 -16.99 -9.89 7.15
N ALA A 41 -16.34 -11.06 6.98
CA ALA A 41 -16.53 -12.20 7.89
C ALA A 41 -16.14 -11.90 9.35
N ARG A 42 -15.19 -11.02 9.54
CA ARG A 42 -14.74 -10.64 10.88
C ARG A 42 -15.37 -9.33 11.33
N ALA A 43 -15.98 -9.32 12.51
CA ALA A 43 -16.40 -8.10 13.18
C ALA A 43 -15.22 -7.11 13.30
N MET A 44 -15.51 -5.82 13.30
CA MET A 44 -14.49 -4.79 13.48
C MET A 44 -13.82 -4.94 14.86
N HIS A 45 -12.50 -4.89 14.86
CA HIS A 45 -11.73 -4.75 16.10
C HIS A 45 -11.96 -3.37 16.69
N HIS A 46 -11.72 -3.21 18.00
CA HIS A 46 -11.89 -1.92 18.69
C HIS A 46 -11.17 -0.77 17.95
N ASP A 47 -9.91 -0.97 17.54
CA ASP A 47 -9.15 0.07 16.82
C ASP A 47 -9.75 0.37 15.44
N GLU A 48 -10.25 -0.65 14.73
CA GLU A 48 -10.89 -0.45 13.43
C GLU A 48 -12.18 0.37 13.56
N SER A 49 -13.02 0.00 14.56
CA SER A 49 -14.28 0.70 14.80
C SER A 49 -14.07 2.15 15.22
N LEU A 50 -13.00 2.43 15.96
CA LEU A 50 -12.63 3.79 16.33
C LEU A 50 -12.31 4.64 15.09
N HIS A 51 -11.45 4.15 14.20
CA HIS A 51 -11.09 4.86 12.98
C HIS A 51 -12.27 4.97 12.00
N ALA A 52 -13.09 3.92 11.86
CA ALA A 52 -14.28 3.93 11.03
C ALA A 52 -15.31 4.94 11.56
N TYR A 53 -15.54 4.97 12.88
CA TYR A 53 -16.47 5.90 13.53
C TYR A 53 -16.11 7.37 13.28
N TYR A 54 -14.87 7.78 13.52
CA TYR A 54 -14.46 9.16 13.28
C TYR A 54 -14.43 9.52 11.77
N SER A 55 -14.19 8.55 10.91
CA SER A 55 -14.33 8.75 9.45
C SER A 55 -15.79 8.93 9.06
N TRP A 56 -16.68 8.22 9.72
CA TRP A 56 -18.13 8.34 9.53
C TRP A 56 -18.66 9.68 10.07
N GLU A 57 -18.24 10.14 11.27
CA GLU A 57 -18.58 11.47 11.76
C GLU A 57 -18.15 12.57 10.79
N LEU A 58 -16.94 12.45 10.22
CA LEU A 58 -16.46 13.38 9.20
C LEU A 58 -17.35 13.33 7.95
N PHE A 59 -17.76 12.13 7.51
CA PHE A 59 -18.69 11.93 6.40
C PHE A 59 -20.06 12.56 6.66
N GLN A 60 -20.56 12.49 7.88
CA GLN A 60 -21.83 13.11 8.30
C GLN A 60 -21.75 14.65 8.42
N GLY A 61 -20.58 15.25 8.23
CA GLY A 61 -20.40 16.70 8.27
C GLY A 61 -20.10 17.27 9.68
N SER A 62 -19.81 16.44 10.67
CA SER A 62 -19.45 16.88 12.02
C SER A 62 -18.10 17.60 12.11
N GLY A 63 -17.36 17.65 11.00
CA GLY A 63 -16.02 18.22 10.94
C GLY A 63 -14.93 17.30 11.50
N LEU A 64 -13.66 17.66 11.26
CA LEU A 64 -12.52 16.92 11.75
C LEU A 64 -12.18 17.37 13.17
N THR A 65 -12.44 16.52 14.16
CA THR A 65 -11.99 16.74 15.55
C THR A 65 -10.61 16.11 15.73
N HIS A 66 -9.64 16.92 16.20
CA HIS A 66 -8.31 16.39 16.50
C HIS A 66 -8.37 15.58 17.81
N ASN A 67 -8.09 14.28 17.70
CA ASN A 67 -7.92 13.42 18.86
C ASN A 67 -6.49 12.81 18.79
N PRO A 68 -5.65 13.00 19.82
CA PRO A 68 -4.28 12.45 19.82
C PRO A 68 -4.21 10.92 19.72
N MET A 69 -5.28 10.21 20.08
CA MET A 69 -5.37 8.75 19.91
C MET A 69 -5.64 8.32 18.47
N LEU A 70 -6.03 9.27 17.59
CA LEU A 70 -6.31 9.02 16.20
C LEU A 70 -5.08 9.43 15.38
N HIS A 71 -4.42 8.50 14.77
CA HIS A 71 -3.12 8.58 14.11
C HIS A 71 -3.06 9.49 12.86
N GLY A 72 -3.60 10.67 12.90
CA GLY A 72 -3.54 11.66 11.84
C GLY A 72 -4.76 11.66 10.89
N PRO A 73 -5.04 12.82 10.26
CA PRO A 73 -6.30 13.06 9.58
C PRO A 73 -6.43 12.37 8.22
N LEU A 74 -5.30 12.02 7.56
CA LEU A 74 -5.32 11.53 6.17
C LEU A 74 -6.17 10.27 6.00
N GLN A 75 -6.02 9.28 6.89
CA GLN A 75 -6.81 8.05 6.79
C GLN A 75 -8.30 8.31 6.97
N MET A 76 -8.69 9.19 7.91
CA MET A 76 -10.10 9.54 8.13
C MET A 76 -10.70 10.24 6.92
N GLN A 77 -9.97 11.19 6.33
CA GLN A 77 -10.41 11.91 5.13
C GLN A 77 -10.58 10.95 3.96
N LEU A 78 -9.64 10.03 3.73
CA LEU A 78 -9.73 9.05 2.64
C LEU A 78 -10.84 8.03 2.89
N THR A 79 -11.02 7.56 4.12
CA THR A 79 -12.11 6.62 4.46
C THR A 79 -13.47 7.33 4.37
N SER A 80 -13.59 8.58 4.83
CA SER A 80 -14.78 9.42 4.67
C SER A 80 -15.15 9.62 3.19
N LEU A 81 -14.15 9.86 2.34
CA LEU A 81 -14.37 9.94 0.90
C LEU A 81 -14.88 8.61 0.32
N ILE A 82 -14.38 7.47 0.80
CA ILE A 82 -14.87 6.16 0.37
C ILE A 82 -16.32 5.95 0.83
N PHE A 83 -16.66 6.36 2.04
CA PHE A 83 -18.04 6.32 2.53
C PHE A 83 -18.97 7.19 1.67
N PHE A 84 -18.52 8.36 1.27
CA PHE A 84 -19.28 9.23 0.37
C PHE A 84 -19.53 8.59 -1.01
N LEU A 85 -18.56 7.86 -1.56
CA LEU A 85 -18.65 7.28 -2.90
C LEU A 85 -19.37 5.92 -2.92
N PHE A 86 -19.24 5.10 -1.88
CA PHE A 86 -19.66 3.69 -1.88
C PHE A 86 -20.55 3.28 -0.70
N GLY A 87 -20.91 4.23 0.18
CA GLY A 87 -21.68 3.96 1.39
C GLY A 87 -20.81 3.51 2.58
N ASP A 88 -21.38 3.59 3.78
CA ASP A 88 -20.73 3.36 5.08
C ASP A 88 -20.95 1.94 5.60
N THR A 89 -20.15 1.00 5.12
CA THR A 89 -20.18 -0.41 5.53
C THR A 89 -18.81 -0.84 6.08
N ASP A 90 -18.77 -1.97 6.80
CA ASP A 90 -17.52 -2.59 7.28
C ASP A 90 -16.54 -2.90 6.14
N VAL A 91 -17.06 -3.23 4.97
CA VAL A 91 -16.27 -3.49 3.76
C VAL A 91 -15.64 -2.20 3.25
N THR A 92 -16.46 -1.15 3.09
CA THR A 92 -15.98 0.15 2.57
C THR A 92 -14.97 0.81 3.51
N ALA A 93 -15.13 0.64 4.82
CA ALA A 93 -14.14 1.07 5.81
C ALA A 93 -12.76 0.45 5.61
N ARG A 94 -12.68 -0.76 5.03
CA ARG A 94 -11.45 -1.52 4.79
C ARG A 94 -10.85 -1.36 3.39
N ILE A 95 -11.60 -0.84 2.42
CA ILE A 95 -11.17 -0.75 1.00
C ILE A 95 -9.86 0.01 0.84
N LEU A 96 -9.67 1.12 1.57
CA LEU A 96 -8.45 1.92 1.52
C LEU A 96 -7.21 1.07 1.82
N TYR A 97 -7.28 0.26 2.85
CA TYR A 97 -6.17 -0.57 3.34
C TYR A 97 -5.92 -1.77 2.43
N VAL A 98 -6.98 -2.36 1.88
CA VAL A 98 -6.90 -3.39 0.83
C VAL A 98 -6.17 -2.85 -0.40
N ALA A 99 -6.55 -1.68 -0.87
CA ALA A 99 -5.90 -1.03 -2.01
C ALA A 99 -4.41 -0.74 -1.71
N ALA A 100 -4.10 -0.15 -0.56
CA ALA A 100 -2.73 0.14 -0.13
C ALA A 100 -1.88 -1.13 -0.07
N GLY A 101 -2.37 -2.19 0.59
CA GLY A 101 -1.64 -3.45 0.70
C GLY A 101 -1.47 -4.19 -0.63
N THR A 102 -2.41 -4.02 -1.57
CA THR A 102 -2.29 -4.59 -2.92
C THR A 102 -1.25 -3.82 -3.74
N ILE A 103 -1.25 -2.47 -3.65
CA ILE A 103 -0.23 -1.62 -4.28
C ILE A 103 1.17 -1.96 -3.76
N LEU A 104 1.32 -2.20 -2.44
CA LEU A 104 2.60 -2.54 -1.83
C LEU A 104 3.28 -3.73 -2.51
N VAL A 105 2.51 -4.72 -2.97
CA VAL A 105 3.05 -5.92 -3.65
C VAL A 105 3.76 -5.59 -4.96
N ILE A 106 3.38 -4.49 -5.63
CA ILE A 106 3.99 -4.08 -6.91
C ILE A 106 5.19 -3.16 -6.71
N LEU A 107 5.30 -2.46 -5.59
CA LEU A 107 6.36 -1.48 -5.35
C LEU A 107 7.79 -2.03 -5.50
N PRO A 108 8.12 -3.31 -5.21
CA PRO A 108 9.46 -3.86 -5.42
C PRO A 108 9.96 -3.78 -6.86
N ILE A 109 9.08 -3.63 -7.86
CA ILE A 109 9.46 -3.42 -9.25
C ILE A 109 10.41 -2.22 -9.43
N PHE A 110 10.25 -1.19 -8.59
CA PHE A 110 11.07 0.01 -8.60
C PHE A 110 12.49 -0.19 -8.04
N PHE A 111 12.73 -1.30 -7.32
CA PHE A 111 14.04 -1.71 -6.83
C PHE A 111 14.69 -2.80 -7.68
N ARG A 112 14.14 -3.09 -8.87
CA ARG A 112 14.65 -4.11 -9.79
C ARG A 112 16.13 -3.91 -10.12
N ASP A 113 16.57 -2.66 -10.21
CA ASP A 113 17.96 -2.31 -10.51
C ASP A 113 18.91 -2.63 -9.34
N LEU A 114 18.41 -2.61 -8.10
CA LEU A 114 19.16 -2.92 -6.89
C LEU A 114 19.11 -4.41 -6.56
N LEU A 115 17.91 -4.99 -6.58
CA LEU A 115 17.65 -6.37 -6.14
C LEU A 115 17.84 -7.38 -7.28
N GLY A 116 17.98 -6.91 -8.52
CA GLY A 116 17.87 -7.74 -9.70
C GLY A 116 16.43 -8.19 -9.97
N LYS A 117 16.21 -8.77 -11.14
CA LYS A 117 14.91 -9.26 -11.61
C LYS A 117 14.28 -10.27 -10.64
N HIS A 118 15.04 -11.29 -10.26
CA HIS A 118 14.54 -12.37 -9.41
C HIS A 118 14.31 -11.91 -7.97
N GLY A 119 15.19 -11.04 -7.44
CA GLY A 119 15.03 -10.47 -6.10
C GLY A 119 13.77 -9.61 -5.98
N ALA A 120 13.50 -8.74 -6.93
CA ALA A 120 12.29 -7.90 -6.93
C ALA A 120 11.01 -8.75 -6.99
N ILE A 121 10.96 -9.79 -7.85
CA ILE A 121 9.83 -10.71 -7.93
C ILE A 121 9.67 -11.49 -6.62
N MET A 122 10.77 -11.99 -6.03
CA MET A 122 10.72 -12.73 -4.76
C MET A 122 10.15 -11.88 -3.63
N VAL A 123 10.57 -10.61 -3.51
CA VAL A 123 10.00 -9.68 -2.51
C VAL A 123 8.51 -9.48 -2.77
N SER A 124 8.08 -9.30 -4.01
CA SER A 124 6.65 -9.17 -4.36
C SER A 124 5.86 -10.43 -3.99
N ILE A 125 6.40 -11.63 -4.23
CA ILE A 125 5.78 -12.90 -3.80
C ILE A 125 5.62 -12.92 -2.27
N LEU A 126 6.68 -12.63 -1.52
CA LEU A 126 6.65 -12.61 -0.06
C LEU A 126 5.61 -11.61 0.48
N LEU A 127 5.55 -10.39 -0.08
CA LEU A 127 4.56 -9.38 0.30
C LEU A 127 3.12 -9.80 -0.05
N SER A 128 2.95 -10.57 -1.15
CA SER A 128 1.64 -11.04 -1.58
C SER A 128 1.03 -12.05 -0.60
N ILE A 129 1.84 -13.03 -0.14
CA ILE A 129 1.38 -14.17 0.65
C ILE A 129 1.68 -14.07 2.15
N SER A 130 2.47 -13.07 2.60
CA SER A 130 2.80 -12.91 4.01
C SER A 130 1.54 -12.75 4.86
N PRO A 131 1.33 -13.61 5.88
CA PRO A 131 0.16 -13.54 6.74
C PRO A 131 0.00 -12.18 7.41
N SER A 132 1.09 -11.58 7.88
CA SER A 132 1.09 -10.25 8.51
C SER A 132 0.68 -9.17 7.51
N MET A 133 1.24 -9.18 6.28
CA MET A 133 0.91 -8.19 5.26
C MET A 133 -0.56 -8.33 4.80
N VAL A 134 -1.06 -9.55 4.64
CA VAL A 134 -2.46 -9.80 4.31
C VAL A 134 -3.36 -9.33 5.46
N TYR A 135 -3.04 -9.66 6.71
CA TYR A 135 -3.80 -9.26 7.88
C TYR A 135 -3.92 -7.73 7.99
N PHE A 136 -2.80 -7.01 8.01
CA PHE A 136 -2.80 -5.54 8.15
C PHE A 136 -3.37 -4.82 6.93
N SER A 137 -3.39 -5.46 5.76
CA SER A 137 -4.09 -4.93 4.58
C SER A 137 -5.61 -5.06 4.66
N ARG A 138 -6.12 -5.90 5.57
CA ARG A 138 -7.56 -6.13 5.80
C ARG A 138 -8.03 -5.50 7.12
N PHE A 139 -7.20 -4.66 7.70
CA PHE A 139 -7.41 -4.04 8.99
C PHE A 139 -7.49 -2.51 8.81
N ALA A 140 -8.60 -1.89 9.22
CA ALA A 140 -8.83 -0.45 9.06
C ALA A 140 -8.00 0.37 10.05
N ARG A 141 -6.66 0.35 9.87
CA ARG A 141 -5.69 1.07 10.67
C ARG A 141 -4.53 1.57 9.79
N ASN A 142 -3.85 2.61 10.25
CA ASN A 142 -2.81 3.29 9.47
C ASN A 142 -1.56 2.47 9.16
N ASP A 143 -1.36 1.29 9.78
CA ASP A 143 -0.13 0.50 9.67
C ASP A 143 0.29 0.25 8.21
N ILE A 144 -0.61 -0.29 7.39
CA ILE A 144 -0.29 -0.60 5.99
C ILE A 144 -0.08 0.66 5.14
N LEU A 145 -0.79 1.75 5.44
CA LEU A 145 -0.57 3.04 4.77
C LEU A 145 0.83 3.57 5.06
N MET A 146 1.27 3.50 6.33
CA MET A 146 2.62 3.91 6.72
C MET A 146 3.69 3.09 6.00
N VAL A 147 3.49 1.77 5.86
CA VAL A 147 4.42 0.91 5.11
C VAL A 147 4.50 1.33 3.65
N VAL A 148 3.36 1.59 2.99
CA VAL A 148 3.32 2.03 1.58
C VAL A 148 4.03 3.37 1.39
N PHE A 149 3.74 4.36 2.24
CA PHE A 149 4.37 5.68 2.16
C PHE A 149 5.87 5.61 2.44
N THR A 150 6.29 4.86 3.47
CA THR A 150 7.71 4.66 3.78
C THR A 150 8.43 3.99 2.62
N PHE A 151 7.83 2.96 2.02
CA PHE A 151 8.40 2.27 0.87
C PHE A 151 8.51 3.21 -0.34
N GLY A 152 7.47 4.02 -0.60
CA GLY A 152 7.47 5.05 -1.64
C GLY A 152 8.55 6.11 -1.42
N MET A 153 8.75 6.56 -0.17
CA MET A 153 9.81 7.49 0.19
C MET A 153 11.20 6.89 -0.08
N VAL A 154 11.43 5.63 0.29
CA VAL A 154 12.70 4.95 0.04
C VAL A 154 12.94 4.78 -1.46
N ILE A 155 11.90 4.45 -2.26
CA ILE A 155 11.99 4.40 -3.72
C ILE A 155 12.42 5.74 -4.30
N THR A 156 11.76 6.83 -3.92
CA THR A 156 12.05 8.17 -4.44
C THR A 156 13.45 8.64 -4.05
N MET A 157 13.85 8.42 -2.80
CA MET A 157 15.20 8.72 -2.31
C MET A 157 16.25 7.90 -3.09
N TRP A 158 16.04 6.60 -3.25
CA TRP A 158 16.94 5.74 -4.02
C TRP A 158 17.09 6.24 -5.45
N LYS A 159 15.98 6.49 -6.14
CA LYS A 159 16.00 7.00 -7.51
C LYS A 159 16.70 8.35 -7.62
N TYR A 160 16.47 9.25 -6.68
CA TYR A 160 17.15 10.56 -6.62
C TYR A 160 18.67 10.40 -6.49
N LEU A 161 19.13 9.54 -5.58
CA LEU A 161 20.56 9.30 -5.35
C LEU A 161 21.24 8.65 -6.57
N VAL A 162 20.53 7.78 -7.29
CA VAL A 162 21.09 7.05 -8.44
C VAL A 162 21.00 7.86 -9.73
N SER A 163 19.96 8.69 -9.91
CA SER A 163 19.82 9.50 -11.14
C SER A 163 20.85 10.62 -11.24
N GLY A 164 21.51 10.98 -10.15
CA GLY A 164 22.41 12.13 -10.12
C GLY A 164 21.66 13.43 -10.43
N ASN A 165 21.83 14.47 -9.63
CA ASN A 165 21.25 15.78 -9.91
C ASN A 165 21.65 16.22 -11.34
N LYS A 166 20.70 16.17 -12.27
CA LYS A 166 20.78 16.88 -13.54
C LYS A 166 19.95 18.15 -13.42
#